data_64c0f4ceef9ba351a159f0883ab3aab1
#
_entry.id   64c0f4ceef9ba351a159f0883ab3aab1
#
_cell.length_a   1.000
_cell.length_b   1.000
_cell.length_c   1.000
_cell.angle_alpha   90.00
_cell.angle_beta   90.00
_cell.angle_gamma   90.00
#
_symmetry.space_group_name_H-M   'P 1'
#
loop_
_entity.id
_entity.type
_entity.pdbx_description
1 polymer ?
#
loop_
_entity_poly.entity_id
_entity_poly.type
_entity_poly.pdbx_seq_one_letter_code
_entity_poly.pdbx_strand_id
1 'polypeptide(L)'
;MEEMKEFELESLSQFNGQDGKPVYIVHQGRVIDVSSSKLWKTGLHMKRHQSGTDLTTDIEAAPHGLEVLERYPQVGILKERKEEAERPMPGALSRLLERFPVLRRHPHPMLVHFPIVFMIAPTLFNLLYFVTGIKSFETTAWHCLGGGILFAPLTIGTGYFTWWLNYLAKPMRPVTIKIRFSILLLAISTLAFGWRILSPEVLTSSAGGSILYFLLILSLIPVVSVIGWFGATLTFPLEKK
;
A
#
# COMPACT_ATOMS: atom_id res chain seq x y z
N MET A 1 -24.99 35.16 -17.10
CA MET A 1 -24.26 34.04 -16.51
C MET A 1 -23.68 33.27 -17.68
N GLU A 2 -22.37 33.31 -17.86
CA GLU A 2 -21.73 32.45 -18.86
C GLU A 2 -21.96 31.00 -18.45
N GLU A 3 -22.47 30.21 -19.36
CA GLU A 3 -22.71 28.79 -19.19
C GLU A 3 -21.32 28.12 -19.07
N MET A 4 -20.96 27.63 -17.88
CA MET A 4 -19.66 27.01 -17.67
C MET A 4 -19.57 25.74 -18.53
N LYS A 5 -18.49 25.60 -19.27
CA LYS A 5 -18.26 24.47 -20.17
C LYS A 5 -18.15 23.16 -19.38
N GLU A 6 -18.91 22.16 -19.78
CA GLU A 6 -18.81 20.81 -19.22
C GLU A 6 -17.75 19.98 -19.95
N PHE A 7 -16.92 19.28 -19.20
CA PHE A 7 -15.88 18.40 -19.71
C PHE A 7 -16.14 16.97 -19.25
N GLU A 8 -15.99 16.03 -20.16
CA GLU A 8 -15.90 14.61 -19.82
C GLU A 8 -14.43 14.24 -19.52
N LEU A 9 -14.18 13.33 -18.60
CA LEU A 9 -12.83 12.94 -18.18
C LEU A 9 -11.98 12.44 -19.35
N GLU A 10 -12.60 11.73 -20.31
CA GLU A 10 -11.91 11.24 -21.51
C GLU A 10 -11.48 12.39 -22.42
N SER A 11 -12.32 13.40 -22.61
CA SER A 11 -12.00 14.58 -23.41
C SER A 11 -10.98 15.47 -22.73
N LEU A 12 -10.94 15.48 -21.38
CA LEU A 12 -10.00 16.25 -20.60
C LEU A 12 -8.55 15.81 -20.81
N SER A 13 -8.31 14.53 -21.05
CA SER A 13 -6.98 13.96 -21.31
C SER A 13 -6.24 14.62 -22.49
N GLN A 14 -6.98 15.26 -23.40
CA GLN A 14 -6.42 15.99 -24.52
C GLN A 14 -5.80 17.34 -24.13
N PHE A 15 -6.16 17.89 -22.95
CA PHE A 15 -5.67 19.18 -22.46
C PHE A 15 -4.43 19.00 -21.58
N ASN A 16 -3.41 18.42 -22.19
CA ASN A 16 -2.18 17.98 -21.52
C ASN A 16 -0.94 18.83 -21.85
N GLY A 17 -1.12 19.97 -22.53
CA GLY A 17 -0.02 20.88 -22.90
C GLY A 17 0.80 20.41 -24.11
N GLN A 18 0.41 19.32 -24.76
CA GLN A 18 1.06 18.84 -25.99
C GLN A 18 0.35 19.47 -27.22
N ASP A 19 1.08 19.55 -28.31
CA ASP A 19 0.57 20.07 -29.60
C ASP A 19 -0.10 21.46 -29.51
N GLY A 20 0.39 22.31 -28.60
CA GLY A 20 -0.12 23.68 -28.39
C GLY A 20 -1.47 23.73 -27.65
N LYS A 21 -1.94 22.63 -27.11
CA LYS A 21 -3.16 22.58 -26.32
C LYS A 21 -2.92 23.14 -24.91
N PRO A 22 -3.94 23.74 -24.27
CA PRO A 22 -3.84 24.21 -22.90
C PRO A 22 -3.61 23.05 -21.93
N VAL A 23 -3.22 23.41 -20.71
CA VAL A 23 -2.95 22.47 -19.62
C VAL A 23 -4.07 22.58 -18.60
N TYR A 24 -4.94 21.60 -18.53
CA TYR A 24 -6.05 21.58 -17.59
C TYR A 24 -5.85 20.50 -16.54
N ILE A 25 -6.32 20.79 -15.33
CA ILE A 25 -6.41 19.83 -14.22
C ILE A 25 -7.80 19.89 -13.61
N VAL A 26 -8.21 18.83 -12.93
CA VAL A 26 -9.43 18.84 -12.13
C VAL A 26 -9.12 18.77 -10.66
N HIS A 27 -9.87 19.57 -9.90
CA HIS A 27 -9.93 19.52 -8.45
C HIS A 27 -11.37 19.72 -7.98
N GLN A 28 -11.91 18.73 -7.28
CA GLN A 28 -13.29 18.72 -6.77
C GLN A 28 -14.33 19.11 -7.84
N GLY A 29 -14.22 18.47 -9.01
CA GLY A 29 -15.13 18.71 -10.15
C GLY A 29 -14.90 20.03 -10.91
N ARG A 30 -14.01 20.91 -10.45
CA ARG A 30 -13.65 22.16 -11.13
C ARG A 30 -12.52 21.91 -12.10
N VAL A 31 -12.71 22.30 -13.39
CA VAL A 31 -11.65 22.27 -14.40
C VAL A 31 -10.91 23.60 -14.37
N ILE A 32 -9.62 23.55 -14.10
CA ILE A 32 -8.75 24.70 -13.86
C ILE A 32 -7.67 24.74 -14.95
N ASP A 33 -7.50 25.90 -15.58
CA ASP A 33 -6.46 26.13 -16.59
C ASP A 33 -5.15 26.55 -15.89
N VAL A 34 -4.18 25.65 -15.87
CA VAL A 34 -2.85 25.87 -15.30
C VAL A 34 -1.77 26.14 -16.36
N SER A 35 -2.16 26.45 -17.61
CA SER A 35 -1.24 26.67 -18.73
C SER A 35 -0.21 27.77 -18.47
N SER A 36 -0.56 28.80 -17.67
CA SER A 36 0.33 29.89 -17.31
C SER A 36 1.38 29.51 -16.25
N SER A 37 1.24 28.33 -15.64
CA SER A 37 2.15 27.85 -14.59
C SER A 37 3.45 27.31 -15.19
N LYS A 38 4.59 27.83 -14.71
CA LYS A 38 5.91 27.30 -15.08
C LYS A 38 6.11 25.86 -14.65
N LEU A 39 5.42 25.42 -13.61
CA LEU A 39 5.52 24.06 -13.06
C LEU A 39 4.74 23.03 -13.89
N TRP A 40 3.81 23.49 -14.74
CA TRP A 40 2.98 22.68 -15.62
C TRP A 40 3.35 22.77 -17.09
N LYS A 41 4.45 23.44 -17.43
CA LYS A 41 4.85 23.75 -18.80
C LYS A 41 4.95 22.54 -19.74
N THR A 42 5.23 21.37 -19.20
CA THR A 42 5.33 20.11 -19.97
C THR A 42 4.06 19.25 -19.86
N GLY A 43 3.00 19.77 -19.25
CA GLY A 43 1.81 18.99 -18.93
C GLY A 43 2.00 18.01 -17.77
N LEU A 44 3.18 18.02 -17.13
CA LEU A 44 3.53 17.12 -16.03
C LEU A 44 4.11 17.91 -14.86
N HIS A 45 3.42 17.93 -13.73
CA HIS A 45 3.86 18.58 -12.50
C HIS A 45 4.78 17.66 -11.70
N MET A 46 5.97 18.18 -11.32
CA MET A 46 6.97 17.46 -10.53
C MET A 46 7.35 16.07 -11.10
N LYS A 47 7.22 15.89 -12.41
CA LYS A 47 7.42 14.61 -13.13
C LYS A 47 6.52 13.46 -12.60
N ARG A 48 5.43 13.78 -11.91
CA ARG A 48 4.58 12.82 -11.22
C ARG A 48 3.10 12.99 -11.55
N HIS A 49 2.59 14.21 -11.55
CA HIS A 49 1.16 14.48 -11.71
C HIS A 49 0.89 14.94 -13.15
N GLN A 50 0.11 14.15 -13.88
CA GLN A 50 -0.20 14.43 -15.27
C GLN A 50 -1.41 15.38 -15.37
N SER A 51 -1.34 16.38 -16.22
CA SER A 51 -2.49 17.20 -16.59
C SER A 51 -3.52 16.41 -17.43
N GLY A 52 -4.71 16.96 -17.59
CA GLY A 52 -5.81 16.23 -18.24
C GLY A 52 -6.42 15.13 -17.36
N THR A 53 -6.18 15.17 -16.06
CA THR A 53 -6.68 14.19 -15.09
C THR A 53 -7.30 14.86 -13.87
N ASP A 54 -8.09 14.08 -13.12
CA ASP A 54 -8.56 14.51 -11.80
C ASP A 54 -7.47 14.30 -10.75
N LEU A 55 -7.01 15.39 -10.18
CA LEU A 55 -5.93 15.44 -9.18
C LEU A 55 -6.45 15.81 -7.78
N THR A 56 -7.74 15.68 -7.52
CA THR A 56 -8.35 16.05 -6.23
C THR A 56 -7.59 15.46 -5.04
N THR A 57 -7.36 14.14 -5.06
CA THR A 57 -6.64 13.45 -3.97
C THR A 57 -5.16 13.80 -3.90
N ASP A 58 -4.51 14.06 -5.04
CA ASP A 58 -3.10 14.44 -5.07
C ASP A 58 -2.88 15.85 -4.52
N ILE A 59 -3.79 16.77 -4.84
CA ILE A 59 -3.75 18.17 -4.39
C ILE A 59 -4.04 18.26 -2.89
N GLU A 60 -5.01 17.48 -2.38
CA GLU A 60 -5.30 17.40 -0.95
C GLU A 60 -4.12 16.84 -0.12
N ALA A 61 -3.30 15.99 -0.75
CA ALA A 61 -2.09 15.43 -0.14
C ALA A 61 -0.83 16.28 -0.37
N ALA A 62 -0.93 17.38 -1.14
CA ALA A 62 0.21 18.21 -1.48
C ALA A 62 0.70 19.03 -0.27
N PRO A 63 2.00 19.35 -0.19
CA PRO A 63 2.56 20.15 0.90
C PRO A 63 2.18 21.64 0.82
N HIS A 64 1.59 22.07 -0.29
CA HIS A 64 1.08 23.45 -0.47
C HIS A 64 -0.45 23.46 -0.26
N GLY A 65 -0.98 24.60 0.17
CA GLY A 65 -2.42 24.75 0.35
C GLY A 65 -3.18 24.94 -0.98
N LEU A 66 -4.51 24.94 -0.88
CA LEU A 66 -5.42 25.09 -2.03
C LEU A 66 -5.38 26.49 -2.67
N GLU A 67 -4.87 27.50 -1.95
CA GLU A 67 -4.74 28.88 -2.41
C GLU A 67 -3.89 29.01 -3.69
N VAL A 68 -3.05 28.03 -3.98
CA VAL A 68 -2.27 28.03 -5.23
C VAL A 68 -3.17 27.84 -6.47
N LEU A 69 -4.32 27.19 -6.33
CA LEU A 69 -5.27 26.97 -7.43
C LEU A 69 -6.12 28.22 -7.69
N GLU A 70 -6.35 29.06 -6.70
CA GLU A 70 -7.14 30.30 -6.83
C GLU A 70 -6.49 31.32 -7.78
N ARG A 71 -5.20 31.13 -8.09
CA ARG A 71 -4.45 31.97 -9.04
C ARG A 71 -4.76 31.66 -10.50
N TYR A 72 -5.47 30.57 -10.76
CA TYR A 72 -5.72 30.06 -12.09
C TYR A 72 -7.22 30.10 -12.39
N PRO A 73 -7.62 30.43 -13.65
CA PRO A 73 -9.02 30.53 -13.99
C PRO A 73 -9.68 29.15 -14.02
N GLN A 74 -10.88 29.08 -13.49
CA GLN A 74 -11.76 27.96 -13.73
C GLN A 74 -12.35 28.09 -15.13
N VAL A 75 -12.16 27.09 -15.99
CA VAL A 75 -12.61 27.09 -17.39
C VAL A 75 -13.81 26.18 -17.64
N GLY A 76 -14.24 25.46 -16.60
CA GLY A 76 -15.42 24.61 -16.69
C GLY A 76 -15.61 23.74 -15.46
N ILE A 77 -16.51 22.80 -15.62
CA ILE A 77 -16.83 21.77 -14.63
C ILE A 77 -16.64 20.40 -15.26
N LEU A 78 -16.14 19.44 -14.46
CA LEU A 78 -16.15 18.06 -14.87
C LEU A 78 -17.59 17.54 -14.81
N LYS A 79 -18.10 17.05 -15.93
CA LYS A 79 -19.37 16.34 -15.93
C LYS A 79 -19.24 15.16 -14.97
N GLU A 80 -20.08 15.14 -13.94
CA GLU A 80 -20.07 14.04 -12.99
C GLU A 80 -20.14 12.73 -13.79
N ARG A 81 -19.04 11.97 -13.71
CA ARG A 81 -19.13 10.58 -14.09
C ARG A 81 -20.23 10.03 -13.20
N LYS A 82 -21.33 9.52 -13.80
CA LYS A 82 -22.25 8.67 -13.02
C LYS A 82 -21.36 7.71 -12.26
N GLU A 83 -21.24 7.94 -10.96
CA GLU A 83 -20.37 7.17 -10.09
C GLU A 83 -20.54 5.71 -10.47
N GLU A 84 -19.45 5.05 -10.84
CA GLU A 84 -19.46 3.58 -10.95
C GLU A 84 -20.03 3.13 -9.60
N ALA A 85 -21.27 2.69 -9.61
CA ALA A 85 -22.15 2.52 -8.49
C ALA A 85 -21.36 2.11 -7.25
N GLU A 86 -21.31 3.00 -6.26
CA GLU A 86 -20.76 2.65 -4.95
C GLU A 86 -21.40 1.32 -4.59
N ARG A 87 -20.57 0.29 -4.40
CA ARG A 87 -21.12 -1.01 -4.02
C ARG A 87 -21.96 -0.78 -2.79
N PRO A 88 -23.21 -1.24 -2.74
CA PRO A 88 -24.05 -1.02 -1.58
C PRO A 88 -23.35 -1.60 -0.37
N MET A 89 -22.81 -0.72 0.46
CA MET A 89 -22.17 -1.12 1.71
C MET A 89 -23.24 -1.45 2.75
N PRO A 90 -23.03 -2.50 3.55
CA PRO A 90 -23.90 -2.76 4.70
C PRO A 90 -24.00 -1.49 5.56
N GLY A 91 -25.23 -1.07 5.92
CA GLY A 91 -25.44 0.20 6.62
C GLY A 91 -24.75 0.31 8.00
N ALA A 92 -24.40 -0.82 8.62
CA ALA A 92 -23.58 -0.85 9.83
C ALA A 92 -22.13 -0.47 9.53
N LEU A 93 -21.57 -0.93 8.39
CA LEU A 93 -20.22 -0.64 7.96
C LEU A 93 -20.08 0.83 7.53
N SER A 94 -21.06 1.36 6.78
CA SER A 94 -21.15 2.75 6.37
C SER A 94 -21.10 3.69 7.59
N ARG A 95 -21.96 3.44 8.59
CA ARG A 95 -21.98 4.19 9.85
C ARG A 95 -20.67 4.09 10.63
N LEU A 96 -20.01 2.92 10.63
CA LEU A 96 -18.72 2.73 11.28
C LEU A 96 -17.62 3.56 10.59
N LEU A 97 -17.58 3.57 9.25
CA LEU A 97 -16.60 4.31 8.46
C LEU A 97 -16.82 5.82 8.50
N GLU A 98 -18.08 6.27 8.65
CA GLU A 98 -18.41 7.68 8.90
C GLU A 98 -17.95 8.12 10.29
N ARG A 99 -18.17 7.29 11.31
CA ARG A 99 -17.76 7.58 12.69
C ARG A 99 -16.24 7.53 12.89
N PHE A 100 -15.56 6.66 12.14
CA PHE A 100 -14.10 6.45 12.22
C PHE A 100 -13.47 6.48 10.81
N PRO A 101 -13.33 7.68 10.20
CA PRO A 101 -12.78 7.81 8.84
C PRO A 101 -11.37 7.23 8.67
N VAL A 102 -10.59 7.17 9.77
CA VAL A 102 -9.27 6.57 9.80
C VAL A 102 -9.27 5.11 9.34
N LEU A 103 -10.38 4.38 9.56
CA LEU A 103 -10.53 2.98 9.13
C LEU A 103 -10.55 2.81 7.61
N ARG A 104 -10.85 3.85 6.85
CA ARG A 104 -10.81 3.78 5.36
C ARG A 104 -9.40 3.69 4.81
N ARG A 105 -8.40 4.29 5.47
CA ARG A 105 -7.07 4.51 4.87
C ARG A 105 -5.90 3.93 5.67
N HIS A 106 -5.99 3.87 6.99
CA HIS A 106 -4.82 3.69 7.86
C HIS A 106 -4.63 2.32 8.55
N PRO A 107 -5.63 1.44 8.72
CA PRO A 107 -5.43 0.23 9.52
C PRO A 107 -4.35 -0.69 8.93
N HIS A 108 -4.38 -0.92 7.61
CA HIS A 108 -3.42 -1.81 6.97
C HIS A 108 -1.98 -1.29 7.01
N PRO A 109 -1.67 -0.02 6.61
CA PRO A 109 -0.32 0.53 6.72
C PRO A 109 0.24 0.50 8.14
N MET A 110 -0.58 0.71 9.16
CA MET A 110 -0.14 0.64 10.56
C MET A 110 0.19 -0.79 10.98
N LEU A 111 -0.65 -1.75 10.62
CA LEU A 111 -0.51 -3.14 11.06
C LEU A 111 0.59 -3.91 10.35
N VAL A 112 0.96 -3.56 9.11
CA VAL A 112 1.97 -4.31 8.34
C VAL A 112 3.36 -4.29 8.99
N HIS A 113 3.67 -3.27 9.78
CA HIS A 113 4.97 -3.13 10.42
C HIS A 113 5.23 -4.24 11.44
N PHE A 114 4.19 -4.71 12.15
CA PHE A 114 4.33 -5.75 13.14
C PHE A 114 4.81 -7.09 12.53
N PRO A 115 4.10 -7.70 11.56
CA PRO A 115 4.59 -8.95 10.99
C PRO A 115 5.92 -8.77 10.24
N ILE A 116 6.21 -7.61 9.63
CA ILE A 116 7.51 -7.37 9.00
C ILE A 116 8.64 -7.49 10.03
N VAL A 117 8.55 -6.77 11.13
CA VAL A 117 9.58 -6.79 12.18
C VAL A 117 9.65 -8.18 12.82
N PHE A 118 8.52 -8.75 13.21
CA PHE A 118 8.45 -10.03 13.89
C PHE A 118 8.87 -11.23 13.03
N MET A 119 8.81 -11.14 11.71
CA MET A 119 9.27 -12.20 10.81
C MET A 119 10.75 -12.06 10.41
N ILE A 120 11.33 -10.87 10.52
CA ILE A 120 12.77 -10.64 10.29
C ILE A 120 13.57 -10.90 11.57
N ALA A 121 13.07 -10.47 12.72
CA ALA A 121 13.72 -10.57 14.01
C ALA A 121 14.17 -12.01 14.39
N PRO A 122 13.41 -13.09 14.11
CA PRO A 122 13.86 -14.45 14.41
C PRO A 122 15.20 -14.82 13.77
N THR A 123 15.43 -14.40 12.53
CA THR A 123 16.72 -14.64 11.87
C THR A 123 17.85 -13.91 12.59
N LEU A 124 17.65 -12.63 12.90
CA LEU A 124 18.65 -11.83 13.60
C LEU A 124 19.00 -12.42 14.97
N PHE A 125 17.99 -12.74 15.77
CA PHE A 125 18.21 -13.28 17.11
C PHE A 125 18.82 -14.69 17.10
N ASN A 126 18.49 -15.53 16.12
CA ASN A 126 19.15 -16.84 15.96
C ASN A 126 20.62 -16.67 15.54
N LEU A 127 20.95 -15.68 14.68
CA LEU A 127 22.35 -15.37 14.37
C LEU A 127 23.12 -14.89 15.60
N LEU A 128 22.51 -14.03 16.41
CA LEU A 128 23.10 -13.60 17.70
C LEU A 128 23.32 -14.80 18.64
N TYR A 129 22.37 -15.73 18.68
CA TYR A 129 22.53 -16.96 19.45
C TYR A 129 23.71 -17.79 18.95
N PHE A 130 23.88 -18.00 17.65
CA PHE A 130 25.01 -18.75 17.11
C PHE A 130 26.37 -18.12 17.41
N VAL A 131 26.43 -16.78 17.43
CA VAL A 131 27.68 -16.06 17.72
C VAL A 131 28.00 -16.01 19.21
N THR A 132 26.99 -15.85 20.06
CA THR A 132 27.19 -15.59 21.50
C THR A 132 26.99 -16.82 22.39
N GLY A 133 26.24 -17.82 21.94
CA GLY A 133 25.79 -18.96 22.74
C GLY A 133 24.72 -18.62 23.79
N ILE A 134 24.25 -17.36 23.84
CA ILE A 134 23.30 -16.89 24.85
C ILE A 134 21.89 -17.36 24.51
N LYS A 135 21.34 -18.30 25.26
CA LYS A 135 20.04 -18.95 25.00
C LYS A 135 18.85 -17.98 24.96
N SER A 136 18.93 -16.84 25.67
CA SER A 136 17.86 -15.83 25.63
C SER A 136 17.62 -15.26 24.24
N PHE A 137 18.61 -15.18 23.38
CA PHE A 137 18.42 -14.74 21.98
C PHE A 137 17.56 -15.75 21.20
N GLU A 138 17.82 -17.03 21.33
CA GLU A 138 17.03 -18.10 20.71
C GLU A 138 15.56 -18.06 21.19
N THR A 139 15.36 -17.90 22.48
CA THR A 139 14.03 -17.76 23.07
C THR A 139 13.31 -16.51 22.57
N THR A 140 14.03 -15.39 22.44
CA THR A 140 13.50 -14.15 21.85
C THR A 140 13.11 -14.34 20.39
N ALA A 141 13.93 -15.05 19.61
CA ALA A 141 13.61 -15.40 18.21
C ALA A 141 12.27 -16.15 18.12
N TRP A 142 12.07 -17.13 18.98
CA TRP A 142 10.83 -17.89 19.03
C TRP A 142 9.61 -17.04 19.43
N HIS A 143 9.74 -16.17 20.43
CA HIS A 143 8.67 -15.23 20.81
C HIS A 143 8.34 -14.25 19.68
N CYS A 144 9.34 -13.73 18.98
CA CYS A 144 9.11 -12.88 17.80
C CYS A 144 8.35 -13.64 16.71
N LEU A 145 8.72 -14.89 16.45
CA LEU A 145 8.01 -15.73 15.48
C LEU A 145 6.53 -15.89 15.84
N GLY A 146 6.23 -16.15 17.12
CA GLY A 146 4.86 -16.21 17.66
C GLY A 146 4.11 -14.89 17.50
N GLY A 147 4.77 -13.76 17.77
CA GLY A 147 4.21 -12.42 17.53
C GLY A 147 3.87 -12.21 16.06
N GLY A 148 4.75 -12.62 15.14
CA GLY A 148 4.51 -12.54 13.71
C GLY A 148 3.29 -13.36 13.27
N ILE A 149 3.13 -14.58 13.77
CA ILE A 149 1.98 -15.45 13.51
C ILE A 149 0.68 -14.82 14.02
N LEU A 150 0.72 -14.15 15.17
CA LEU A 150 -0.44 -13.47 15.74
C LEU A 150 -0.91 -12.28 14.89
N PHE A 151 0.04 -11.45 14.43
CA PHE A 151 -0.27 -10.24 13.68
C PHE A 151 -0.51 -10.47 12.18
N ALA A 152 0.03 -11.55 11.59
CA ALA A 152 -0.11 -11.81 10.16
C ALA A 152 -1.58 -11.95 9.71
N PRO A 153 -2.47 -12.71 10.37
CA PRO A 153 -3.88 -12.80 9.98
C PRO A 153 -4.60 -11.45 10.04
N LEU A 154 -4.32 -10.64 11.07
CA LEU A 154 -4.90 -9.30 11.20
C LEU A 154 -4.47 -8.39 10.04
N THR A 155 -3.19 -8.46 9.68
CA THR A 155 -2.64 -7.69 8.56
C THR A 155 -3.18 -8.16 7.21
N ILE A 156 -3.33 -9.47 7.01
CA ILE A 156 -3.97 -10.05 5.81
C ILE A 156 -5.43 -9.57 5.71
N GLY A 157 -6.18 -9.64 6.81
CA GLY A 157 -7.59 -9.22 6.87
C GLY A 157 -7.77 -7.74 6.55
N THR A 158 -6.97 -6.86 7.16
CA THR A 158 -7.01 -5.43 6.88
C THR A 158 -6.52 -5.09 5.47
N GLY A 159 -5.56 -5.83 4.92
CA GLY A 159 -5.12 -5.69 3.53
C GLY A 159 -6.21 -6.08 2.55
N TYR A 160 -6.91 -7.18 2.80
CA TYR A 160 -8.06 -7.59 2.00
C TYR A 160 -9.20 -6.56 2.08
N PHE A 161 -9.50 -6.06 3.28
CA PHE A 161 -10.50 -5.02 3.49
C PHE A 161 -10.17 -3.74 2.72
N THR A 162 -8.92 -3.27 2.79
CA THR A 162 -8.43 -2.09 2.06
C THR A 162 -8.55 -2.31 0.53
N TRP A 163 -8.20 -3.48 0.03
CA TRP A 163 -8.33 -3.81 -1.40
C TRP A 163 -9.80 -3.85 -1.83
N TRP A 164 -10.68 -4.45 -1.02
CA TRP A 164 -12.10 -4.49 -1.29
C TRP A 164 -12.72 -3.09 -1.30
N LEU A 165 -12.36 -2.24 -0.33
CA LEU A 165 -12.94 -0.91 -0.15
C LEU A 165 -12.42 0.10 -1.17
N ASN A 166 -11.08 0.21 -1.31
CA ASN A 166 -10.44 1.31 -2.05
C ASN A 166 -10.13 0.96 -3.51
N TYR A 167 -10.07 -0.34 -3.84
CA TYR A 167 -9.77 -0.81 -5.20
C TYR A 167 -10.93 -1.60 -5.82
N LEU A 168 -12.12 -1.55 -5.21
CA LEU A 168 -13.34 -2.23 -5.68
C LEU A 168 -13.15 -3.73 -5.93
N ALA A 169 -12.22 -4.37 -5.22
CA ALA A 169 -11.79 -5.74 -5.42
C ALA A 169 -11.37 -6.07 -6.87
N LYS A 170 -10.91 -5.08 -7.63
CA LYS A 170 -10.40 -5.32 -9.00
C LYS A 170 -9.18 -6.24 -8.95
N PRO A 171 -9.08 -7.24 -9.82
CA PRO A 171 -7.93 -8.14 -9.85
C PRO A 171 -6.68 -7.37 -10.26
N MET A 172 -5.70 -7.31 -9.35
CA MET A 172 -4.44 -6.60 -9.55
C MET A 172 -3.28 -7.56 -9.28
N ARG A 173 -2.34 -7.66 -10.23
CA ARG A 173 -1.16 -8.53 -10.10
C ARG A 173 -0.38 -8.33 -8.77
N PRO A 174 -0.08 -7.08 -8.32
CA PRO A 174 0.61 -6.86 -7.05
C PRO A 174 -0.18 -7.41 -5.85
N VAL A 175 -1.51 -7.22 -5.82
CA VAL A 175 -2.37 -7.69 -4.73
C VAL A 175 -2.39 -9.22 -4.68
N THR A 176 -2.54 -9.88 -5.84
CA THR A 176 -2.54 -11.36 -5.92
C THR A 176 -1.22 -11.94 -5.41
N ILE A 177 -0.08 -11.36 -5.79
CA ILE A 177 1.24 -11.80 -5.32
C ILE A 177 1.34 -11.60 -3.81
N LYS A 178 0.97 -10.44 -3.28
CA LYS A 178 0.97 -10.17 -1.83
C LYS A 178 0.15 -11.19 -1.06
N ILE A 179 -1.06 -11.50 -1.51
CA ILE A 179 -1.92 -12.48 -0.83
C ILE A 179 -1.25 -13.85 -0.79
N ARG A 180 -0.74 -14.35 -1.93
CA ARG A 180 -0.08 -15.66 -2.01
C ARG A 180 1.15 -15.73 -1.11
N PHE A 181 2.00 -14.72 -1.15
CA PHE A 181 3.21 -14.66 -0.32
C PHE A 181 2.90 -14.45 1.17
N SER A 182 1.84 -13.74 1.52
CA SER A 182 1.39 -13.61 2.92
C SER A 182 0.87 -14.93 3.50
N ILE A 183 0.16 -15.73 2.70
CA ILE A 183 -0.26 -17.08 3.09
C ILE A 183 0.95 -18.00 3.23
N LEU A 184 1.90 -17.94 2.29
CA LEU A 184 3.16 -18.69 2.36
C LEU A 184 3.96 -18.29 3.61
N LEU A 185 4.08 -17.01 3.90
CA LEU A 185 4.75 -16.49 5.11
C LEU A 185 4.13 -17.08 6.37
N LEU A 186 2.81 -17.05 6.47
CA LEU A 186 2.08 -17.60 7.62
C LEU A 186 2.28 -19.12 7.74
N ALA A 187 2.27 -19.85 6.63
CA ALA A 187 2.50 -21.28 6.64
C ALA A 187 3.92 -21.65 7.10
N ILE A 188 4.95 -20.98 6.55
CA ILE A 188 6.36 -21.23 6.93
C ILE A 188 6.57 -20.88 8.41
N SER A 189 6.08 -19.72 8.87
CA SER A 189 6.25 -19.30 10.26
C SER A 189 5.53 -20.21 11.24
N THR A 190 4.33 -20.68 10.92
CA THR A 190 3.57 -21.62 11.74
C THR A 190 4.27 -22.97 11.80
N LEU A 191 4.79 -23.48 10.66
CA LEU A 191 5.56 -24.71 10.62
C LEU A 191 6.82 -24.63 11.49
N ALA A 192 7.59 -23.53 11.36
CA ALA A 192 8.79 -23.32 12.17
C ALA A 192 8.46 -23.19 13.66
N PHE A 193 7.41 -22.47 13.99
CA PHE A 193 6.95 -22.30 15.37
C PHE A 193 6.54 -23.63 16.00
N GLY A 194 5.73 -24.41 15.27
CA GLY A 194 5.31 -25.75 15.70
C GLY A 194 6.49 -26.72 15.84
N TRP A 195 7.43 -26.69 14.90
CA TRP A 195 8.64 -27.52 15.00
C TRP A 195 9.41 -27.20 16.29
N ARG A 196 9.59 -25.93 16.61
CA ARG A 196 10.26 -25.52 17.85
C ARG A 196 9.51 -25.97 19.12
N ILE A 197 8.17 -26.04 19.10
CA ILE A 197 7.39 -26.58 20.20
C ILE A 197 7.67 -28.09 20.37
N LEU A 198 7.64 -28.83 19.27
CA LEU A 198 7.83 -30.27 19.28
C LEU A 198 9.28 -30.70 19.58
N SER A 199 10.24 -29.85 19.21
CA SER A 199 11.68 -30.08 19.40
C SER A 199 12.33 -28.85 20.00
N PRO A 200 12.22 -28.64 21.33
CA PRO A 200 12.75 -27.47 22.02
C PRO A 200 14.24 -27.18 21.83
N GLU A 201 15.00 -28.21 21.53
CA GLU A 201 16.46 -28.11 21.30
C GLU A 201 16.83 -28.23 19.82
N VAL A 202 15.92 -27.89 18.89
CA VAL A 202 16.13 -28.07 17.43
C VAL A 202 17.40 -27.39 16.92
N LEU A 203 17.79 -26.24 17.48
CA LEU A 203 19.01 -25.52 17.10
C LEU A 203 20.32 -26.13 17.68
N THR A 204 20.21 -27.01 18.69
CA THR A 204 21.35 -27.62 19.37
C THR A 204 21.44 -29.13 19.18
N SER A 205 20.37 -29.78 18.68
CA SER A 205 20.25 -31.24 18.70
C SER A 205 21.11 -31.94 17.65
N SER A 206 20.84 -31.78 16.41
CA SER A 206 21.60 -32.42 15.32
C SER A 206 21.98 -31.40 14.26
N ALA A 207 23.18 -31.52 13.69
CA ALA A 207 23.65 -30.60 12.68
C ALA A 207 22.66 -30.45 11.50
N GLY A 208 22.04 -31.55 11.04
CA GLY A 208 21.07 -31.53 9.95
C GLY A 208 19.76 -30.83 10.31
N GLY A 209 19.21 -31.13 11.50
CA GLY A 209 17.95 -30.54 11.97
C GLY A 209 18.07 -29.04 12.24
N SER A 210 19.15 -28.62 12.90
CA SER A 210 19.39 -27.20 13.20
C SER A 210 19.61 -26.37 11.93
N ILE A 211 20.35 -26.90 10.95
CA ILE A 211 20.55 -26.22 9.66
C ILE A 211 19.22 -26.05 8.94
N LEU A 212 18.42 -27.12 8.83
CA LEU A 212 17.14 -27.06 8.13
C LEU A 212 16.15 -26.09 8.81
N TYR A 213 16.08 -26.13 10.14
CA TYR A 213 15.28 -25.18 10.91
C TYR A 213 15.73 -23.73 10.66
N PHE A 214 17.05 -23.47 10.72
CA PHE A 214 17.57 -22.15 10.49
C PHE A 214 17.31 -21.65 9.05
N LEU A 215 17.44 -22.52 8.04
CA LEU A 215 17.11 -22.18 6.66
C LEU A 215 15.62 -21.87 6.50
N LEU A 216 14.75 -22.56 7.24
CA LEU A 216 13.31 -22.27 7.26
C LEU A 216 13.05 -20.87 7.82
N ILE A 217 13.69 -20.49 8.93
CA ILE A 217 13.61 -19.14 9.52
C ILE A 217 14.21 -18.10 8.55
N LEU A 218 15.36 -18.37 7.95
CA LEU A 218 16.02 -17.47 7.00
C LEU A 218 15.15 -17.20 5.76
N SER A 219 14.35 -18.17 5.32
CA SER A 219 13.45 -18.03 4.19
C SER A 219 12.33 -17.00 4.40
N LEU A 220 12.04 -16.61 5.63
CA LEU A 220 11.05 -15.57 5.93
C LEU A 220 11.50 -14.19 5.38
N ILE A 221 12.79 -13.90 5.35
CA ILE A 221 13.33 -12.62 4.86
C ILE A 221 12.96 -12.36 3.39
N PRO A 222 13.32 -13.23 2.42
CA PRO A 222 12.95 -12.99 1.03
C PRO A 222 11.44 -12.98 0.81
N VAL A 223 10.66 -13.78 1.55
CA VAL A 223 9.20 -13.77 1.46
C VAL A 223 8.63 -12.43 1.90
N VAL A 224 9.08 -11.90 3.05
CA VAL A 224 8.69 -10.56 3.54
C VAL A 224 9.12 -9.47 2.55
N SER A 225 10.33 -9.58 1.98
CA SER A 225 10.86 -8.62 1.02
C SER A 225 9.99 -8.54 -0.25
N VAL A 226 9.54 -9.69 -0.76
CA VAL A 226 8.61 -9.74 -1.89
C VAL A 226 7.28 -9.06 -1.54
N ILE A 227 6.70 -9.35 -0.38
CA ILE A 227 5.45 -8.73 0.08
C ILE A 227 5.62 -7.21 0.17
N GLY A 228 6.73 -6.75 0.76
CA GLY A 228 7.07 -5.33 0.90
C GLY A 228 7.23 -4.64 -0.46
N TRP A 229 7.98 -5.26 -1.38
CA TRP A 229 8.19 -4.74 -2.73
C TRP A 229 6.87 -4.51 -3.48
N PHE A 230 6.03 -5.54 -3.55
CA PHE A 230 4.73 -5.40 -4.20
C PHE A 230 3.75 -4.50 -3.42
N GLY A 231 3.96 -4.31 -2.12
CA GLY A 231 3.27 -3.29 -1.34
C GLY A 231 3.68 -1.89 -1.75
N ALA A 232 4.98 -1.65 -1.89
CA ALA A 232 5.53 -0.37 -2.29
C ALA A 232 5.09 0.04 -3.71
N THR A 233 4.99 -0.90 -4.66
CA THR A 233 4.52 -0.61 -6.03
C THR A 233 3.07 -0.14 -6.10
N LEU A 234 2.24 -0.43 -5.09
CA LEU A 234 0.87 0.09 -5.02
C LEU A 234 0.83 1.55 -4.55
N THR A 235 1.79 1.95 -3.71
CA THR A 235 1.90 3.31 -3.17
C THR A 235 2.77 4.20 -4.06
N PHE A 236 3.84 3.62 -4.61
CA PHE A 236 4.81 4.28 -5.47
C PHE A 236 4.93 3.51 -6.79
N PRO A 237 4.02 3.76 -7.76
CA PRO A 237 4.08 3.10 -9.05
C PRO A 237 5.43 3.33 -9.72
N LEU A 238 6.07 2.25 -10.18
CA LEU A 238 7.29 2.36 -10.99
C LEU A 238 6.87 2.87 -12.37
N GLU A 239 7.44 3.99 -12.80
CA GLU A 239 7.27 4.46 -14.17
C GLU A 239 7.77 3.37 -15.14
N LYS A 240 6.91 2.95 -16.05
CA LYS A 240 7.38 2.14 -17.19
C LYS A 240 8.23 3.05 -18.07
N LYS A 241 9.54 2.79 -18.11
CA LYS A 241 10.42 3.35 -19.13
C LYS A 241 10.04 2.82 -20.51
#